data_34ec7ddbfb684f9ff126f66ed1587312
#
_entry.id   34ec7ddbfb684f9ff126f66ed1587312
#
_cell.length_a   1.000
_cell.length_b   1.000
_cell.length_c   1.000
_cell.angle_alpha   90.00
_cell.angle_beta   90.00
_cell.angle_gamma   90.00
#
_symmetry.space_group_name_H-M   'P 1'
#
loop_
_entity.id
_entity.type
_entity.pdbx_description
1 polymer ?
#
loop_
_entity_poly.entity_id
_entity_poly.type
_entity_poly.pdbx_seq_one_letter_code
_entity_poly.pdbx_strand_id
1 'polypeptide(L)'
;LSKNNYYTIVIGDSFVEGVALEYEDTLVAQLNKKIKNNNIKNYEFLNAGVSSYSPYIYQRKVISIIKENSWLKIDGVILLLDKSDVPDELNYLDPTQRPKYFPIEKAKYNFKYNEDFFDDLKRKDLWRFFTKQTTTGSFLKKVGDIIDLERRNLRDRYKLSKKLGKSFFKISSKQVKAFRSINTRSHIANYFHGNLWETKGKKSIDFSIENIVKLKNYLDNKNIELLVVLFPWPFEIANKVPRENYTNYIIQELMRKGIKYISAYKYFLKGDIYSNISDNYIYNDMHFNRQGNKILSDIIWEEHLKNFRNH
;
A
#
# COMPACT_ATOMS: atom_id res chain seq x y z
N LEU A 1 18.81 -16.10 -0.13
CA LEU A 1 19.51 -15.01 0.57
C LEU A 1 20.97 -15.41 0.85
N SER A 2 21.90 -14.47 0.75
CA SER A 2 23.35 -14.67 0.94
C SER A 2 23.81 -14.05 2.26
N LYS A 3 24.67 -14.77 3.01
CA LYS A 3 25.29 -14.23 4.25
C LYS A 3 26.23 -13.04 3.98
N ASN A 4 26.61 -12.84 2.75
CA ASN A 4 27.54 -11.75 2.36
C ASN A 4 26.81 -10.46 1.95
N ASN A 5 25.51 -10.51 1.77
CA ASN A 5 24.72 -9.36 1.35
C ASN A 5 24.20 -8.59 2.56
N TYR A 6 24.08 -7.28 2.36
CA TYR A 6 23.29 -6.38 3.21
C TYR A 6 21.86 -6.33 2.73
N TYR A 7 20.93 -6.12 3.64
CA TYR A 7 19.51 -6.14 3.34
C TYR A 7 18.77 -4.99 3.99
N THR A 8 17.92 -4.34 3.23
CA THR A 8 16.89 -3.43 3.79
C THR A 8 15.52 -4.11 3.74
N ILE A 9 14.86 -4.20 4.88
CA ILE A 9 13.48 -4.70 4.97
C ILE A 9 12.51 -3.58 4.56
N VAL A 10 11.66 -3.84 3.58
CA VAL A 10 10.54 -2.95 3.23
C VAL A 10 9.27 -3.53 3.83
N ILE A 11 8.68 -2.83 4.79
CA ILE A 11 7.50 -3.25 5.55
C ILE A 11 6.34 -2.30 5.31
N GLY A 12 5.15 -2.82 5.26
CA GLY A 12 3.88 -2.12 5.07
C GLY A 12 2.76 -3.12 4.85
N ASP A 13 1.63 -2.64 4.38
CA ASP A 13 0.46 -3.44 4.08
C ASP A 13 0.42 -3.94 2.62
N SER A 14 -0.76 -3.94 2.02
CA SER A 14 -1.02 -4.34 0.63
C SER A 14 -0.24 -3.53 -0.42
N PHE A 15 0.14 -2.28 -0.12
CA PHE A 15 0.97 -1.47 -1.01
C PHE A 15 2.39 -2.01 -1.14
N VAL A 16 2.96 -2.51 -0.05
CA VAL A 16 4.30 -3.14 -0.06
C VAL A 16 4.22 -4.57 -0.57
N GLU A 17 3.18 -5.33 -0.18
CA GLU A 17 2.93 -6.69 -0.69
C GLU A 17 2.86 -6.68 -2.23
N GLY A 18 2.29 -5.64 -2.81
CA GLY A 18 2.14 -5.49 -4.26
C GLY A 18 0.89 -6.17 -4.80
N VAL A 19 -0.23 -6.06 -4.07
CA VAL A 19 -1.52 -6.66 -4.46
C VAL A 19 -1.92 -6.25 -5.87
N ALA A 20 -2.38 -7.24 -6.64
CA ALA A 20 -2.80 -7.12 -8.05
C ALA A 20 -1.68 -6.71 -9.03
N LEU A 21 -0.42 -6.90 -8.67
CA LEU A 21 0.74 -6.66 -9.52
C LEU A 21 1.56 -7.94 -9.73
N GLU A 22 2.23 -8.00 -10.87
CA GLU A 22 3.34 -8.92 -11.04
C GLU A 22 4.54 -8.44 -10.19
N TYR A 23 5.42 -9.38 -9.79
CA TYR A 23 6.53 -9.06 -8.90
C TYR A 23 7.38 -7.89 -9.41
N GLU A 24 7.70 -7.88 -10.71
CA GLU A 24 8.54 -6.87 -11.35
C GLU A 24 7.97 -5.45 -11.29
N ASP A 25 6.66 -5.32 -11.05
CA ASP A 25 5.94 -4.06 -10.97
C ASP A 25 5.77 -3.57 -9.53
N THR A 26 6.14 -4.39 -8.53
CA THR A 26 6.09 -4.02 -7.12
C THR A 26 7.14 -2.97 -6.75
N LEU A 27 6.90 -2.23 -5.66
CA LEU A 27 7.86 -1.25 -5.14
C LEU A 27 9.24 -1.88 -4.87
N VAL A 28 9.25 -3.05 -4.22
CA VAL A 28 10.50 -3.73 -3.84
C VAL A 28 11.30 -4.18 -5.06
N ALA A 29 10.62 -4.72 -6.07
CA ALA A 29 11.29 -5.09 -7.33
C ALA A 29 11.85 -3.86 -8.05
N GLN A 30 11.14 -2.72 -8.04
CA GLN A 30 11.62 -1.46 -8.62
C GLN A 30 12.87 -0.93 -7.87
N LEU A 31 12.91 -1.05 -6.53
CA LEU A 31 14.09 -0.71 -5.74
C LEU A 31 15.27 -1.65 -6.06
N ASN A 32 15.05 -2.98 -6.12
CA ASN A 32 16.07 -3.94 -6.49
C ASN A 32 16.60 -3.73 -7.92
N LYS A 33 15.74 -3.31 -8.84
CA LYS A 33 16.15 -2.91 -10.18
C LYS A 33 17.11 -1.71 -10.16
N LYS A 34 16.93 -0.75 -9.24
CA LYS A 34 17.85 0.38 -9.09
C LYS A 34 19.19 -0.06 -8.54
N ILE A 35 19.23 -0.98 -7.56
CA ILE A 35 20.48 -1.59 -7.07
C ILE A 35 21.25 -2.18 -8.26
N LYS A 36 20.59 -3.00 -9.06
CA LYS A 36 21.20 -3.62 -10.25
C LYS A 36 21.69 -2.60 -11.27
N ASN A 37 20.87 -1.61 -11.61
CA ASN A 37 21.20 -0.59 -12.61
C ASN A 37 22.36 0.33 -12.19
N ASN A 38 22.58 0.49 -10.89
CA ASN A 38 23.69 1.28 -10.33
C ASN A 38 24.91 0.41 -9.98
N ASN A 39 24.93 -0.88 -10.37
CA ASN A 39 25.99 -1.83 -10.12
C ASN A 39 26.37 -1.97 -8.62
N ILE A 40 25.41 -1.77 -7.71
CA ILE A 40 25.64 -1.97 -6.29
C ILE A 40 25.65 -3.47 -6.03
N LYS A 41 26.76 -3.96 -5.51
CA LYS A 41 26.94 -5.40 -5.21
C LYS A 41 26.57 -5.67 -3.75
N ASN A 42 26.16 -6.90 -3.51
CA ASN A 42 25.90 -7.41 -2.15
C ASN A 42 24.84 -6.60 -1.36
N TYR A 43 23.81 -6.11 -2.05
CA TYR A 43 22.70 -5.36 -1.44
C TYR A 43 21.36 -5.74 -2.05
N GLU A 44 20.33 -5.90 -1.22
CA GLU A 44 19.00 -6.28 -1.68
C GLU A 44 17.90 -5.75 -0.75
N PHE A 45 16.76 -5.37 -1.32
CA PHE A 45 15.54 -5.05 -0.59
C PHE A 45 14.67 -6.28 -0.44
N LEU A 46 14.20 -6.53 0.79
CA LEU A 46 13.32 -7.65 1.13
C LEU A 46 11.87 -7.16 1.28
N ASN A 47 10.96 -7.79 0.56
CA ASN A 47 9.52 -7.52 0.70
C ASN A 47 8.98 -8.20 1.97
N ALA A 48 8.56 -7.40 2.94
CA ALA A 48 7.90 -7.85 4.16
C ALA A 48 6.45 -7.34 4.27
N GLY A 49 5.86 -6.82 3.17
CA GLY A 49 4.48 -6.36 3.13
C GLY A 49 3.48 -7.51 3.35
N VAL A 50 2.38 -7.21 4.01
CA VAL A 50 1.21 -8.11 4.15
C VAL A 50 -0.06 -7.29 4.27
N SER A 51 -1.03 -7.58 3.40
CA SER A 51 -2.33 -6.92 3.38
C SER A 51 -2.98 -6.82 4.75
N SER A 52 -3.58 -5.66 5.03
CA SER A 52 -4.28 -5.34 6.28
C SER A 52 -3.43 -5.43 7.55
N TYR A 53 -2.12 -5.36 7.44
CA TYR A 53 -1.25 -5.14 8.58
C TYR A 53 -1.17 -3.64 8.89
N SER A 54 -0.78 -3.31 10.12
CA SER A 54 -0.65 -1.94 10.63
C SER A 54 0.60 -1.83 11.53
N PRO A 55 1.02 -0.63 11.96
CA PRO A 55 2.24 -0.43 12.73
C PRO A 55 2.42 -1.33 13.93
N TYR A 56 1.33 -1.73 14.61
CA TYR A 56 1.39 -2.72 15.68
C TYR A 56 1.96 -4.06 15.22
N ILE A 57 1.57 -4.51 14.04
CA ILE A 57 2.06 -5.77 13.46
C ILE A 57 3.40 -5.56 12.76
N TYR A 58 3.60 -4.42 12.07
CA TYR A 58 4.89 -4.11 11.41
C TYR A 58 6.06 -4.21 12.38
N GLN A 59 5.94 -3.56 13.54
CA GLN A 59 6.96 -3.60 14.59
C GLN A 59 7.30 -5.03 15.00
N ARG A 60 6.29 -5.88 15.24
CA ARG A 60 6.48 -7.27 15.65
C ARG A 60 7.11 -8.12 14.56
N LYS A 61 6.64 -7.95 13.32
CA LYS A 61 7.15 -8.69 12.16
C LYS A 61 8.63 -8.39 11.91
N VAL A 62 9.00 -7.12 11.88
CA VAL A 62 10.41 -6.72 11.67
C VAL A 62 11.31 -7.28 12.77
N ILE A 63 10.91 -7.13 14.03
CA ILE A 63 11.69 -7.67 15.17
C ILE A 63 11.85 -9.19 15.07
N SER A 64 10.80 -9.89 14.67
CA SER A 64 10.83 -11.34 14.50
C SER A 64 11.75 -11.76 13.36
N ILE A 65 11.65 -11.10 12.19
CA ILE A 65 12.54 -11.36 11.05
C ILE A 65 14.01 -11.21 11.46
N ILE A 66 14.35 -10.13 12.17
CA ILE A 66 15.72 -9.86 12.59
C ILE A 66 16.19 -10.89 13.63
N LYS A 67 15.34 -11.27 14.60
CA LYS A 67 15.70 -12.25 15.65
C LYS A 67 15.88 -13.64 15.10
N GLU A 68 14.97 -14.09 14.23
CA GLU A 68 14.97 -15.45 13.70
C GLU A 68 16.00 -15.66 12.58
N ASN A 69 16.44 -14.56 11.97
CA ASN A 69 17.43 -14.58 10.89
C ASN A 69 18.67 -13.75 11.28
N SER A 70 19.22 -13.99 12.46
CA SER A 70 20.37 -13.25 12.97
C SER A 70 21.63 -13.31 12.09
N TRP A 71 21.65 -14.21 11.11
CA TRP A 71 22.69 -14.34 10.11
C TRP A 71 22.55 -13.34 8.95
N LEU A 72 21.37 -12.70 8.77
CA LEU A 72 21.16 -11.65 7.79
C LEU A 72 21.76 -10.33 8.29
N LYS A 73 22.52 -9.67 7.43
CA LYS A 73 23.05 -8.33 7.69
C LYS A 73 21.99 -7.30 7.34
N ILE A 74 21.04 -7.04 8.25
CA ILE A 74 20.04 -6.00 8.06
C ILE A 74 20.63 -4.66 8.46
N ASP A 75 20.67 -3.70 7.55
CA ASP A 75 21.18 -2.34 7.78
C ASP A 75 20.09 -1.26 7.76
N GLY A 76 18.91 -1.57 7.21
CA GLY A 76 17.82 -0.63 7.11
C GLY A 76 16.43 -1.27 7.16
N VAL A 77 15.46 -0.45 7.55
CA VAL A 77 14.03 -0.74 7.48
C VAL A 77 13.32 0.46 6.85
N ILE A 78 12.59 0.23 5.78
CA ILE A 78 11.70 1.20 5.15
C ILE A 78 10.26 0.81 5.49
N LEU A 79 9.56 1.67 6.23
CA LEU A 79 8.19 1.47 6.66
C LEU A 79 7.27 2.38 5.84
N LEU A 80 6.40 1.78 5.01
CA LEU A 80 5.33 2.50 4.34
C LEU A 80 4.14 2.62 5.29
N LEU A 81 3.69 3.85 5.49
CA LEU A 81 2.55 4.16 6.35
C LEU A 81 1.45 4.79 5.52
N ASP A 82 0.27 4.22 5.55
CA ASP A 82 -0.85 4.66 4.75
C ASP A 82 -2.14 4.91 5.57
N LYS A 83 -3.22 5.24 4.87
CA LYS A 83 -4.49 5.60 5.50
C LYS A 83 -5.27 4.40 6.04
N SER A 84 -5.07 3.22 5.46
CA SER A 84 -5.73 2.01 5.94
C SER A 84 -5.16 1.53 7.28
N ASP A 85 -3.93 1.92 7.59
CA ASP A 85 -3.35 1.64 8.91
C ASP A 85 -4.22 2.15 10.06
N VAL A 86 -4.96 3.26 9.86
CA VAL A 86 -5.78 3.87 10.92
C VAL A 86 -6.94 2.96 11.37
N PRO A 87 -7.85 2.52 10.48
CA PRO A 87 -8.89 1.57 10.90
C PRO A 87 -8.32 0.20 11.29
N ASP A 88 -7.24 -0.26 10.66
CA ASP A 88 -6.64 -1.55 10.99
C ASP A 88 -6.00 -1.53 12.38
N GLU A 89 -5.34 -0.44 12.78
CA GLU A 89 -4.74 -0.27 14.10
C GLU A 89 -5.79 -0.20 15.22
N LEU A 90 -7.02 0.30 14.93
CA LEU A 90 -8.11 0.31 15.91
C LEU A 90 -8.43 -1.07 16.49
N ASN A 91 -8.24 -2.13 15.69
CA ASN A 91 -8.43 -3.50 16.13
C ASN A 91 -7.44 -3.91 17.24
N TYR A 92 -6.29 -3.26 17.30
CA TYR A 92 -5.23 -3.56 18.27
C TYR A 92 -5.20 -2.60 19.46
N LEU A 93 -6.03 -1.57 19.48
CA LEU A 93 -6.21 -0.72 20.67
C LEU A 93 -6.76 -1.53 21.83
N ASP A 94 -7.69 -2.45 21.56
CA ASP A 94 -8.19 -3.41 22.55
C ASP A 94 -7.15 -4.53 22.76
N PRO A 95 -6.59 -4.69 23.96
CA PRO A 95 -5.62 -5.75 24.24
C PRO A 95 -6.15 -7.17 23.99
N THR A 96 -7.47 -7.38 24.07
CA THR A 96 -8.10 -8.69 23.85
C THR A 96 -8.07 -9.11 22.38
N GLN A 97 -7.98 -8.15 21.46
CA GLN A 97 -7.91 -8.37 20.02
C GLN A 97 -6.46 -8.55 19.51
N ARG A 98 -5.46 -8.35 20.40
CA ARG A 98 -4.06 -8.47 20.03
C ARG A 98 -3.66 -9.92 19.84
N PRO A 99 -3.02 -10.28 18.71
CA PRO A 99 -2.51 -11.63 18.54
C PRO A 99 -1.47 -11.93 19.62
N LYS A 100 -1.63 -13.05 20.34
CA LYS A 100 -0.68 -13.47 21.39
C LYS A 100 0.71 -13.77 20.81
N TYR A 101 0.74 -14.28 19.60
CA TYR A 101 1.95 -14.58 18.84
C TYR A 101 1.87 -13.93 17.47
N PHE A 102 3.00 -13.49 16.96
CA PHE A 102 3.10 -13.17 15.54
C PHE A 102 3.12 -14.51 14.78
N PRO A 103 2.15 -14.79 13.91
CA PRO A 103 2.06 -16.07 13.22
C PRO A 103 3.06 -16.13 12.05
N ILE A 104 4.36 -16.11 12.34
CA ILE A 104 5.41 -16.28 11.32
C ILE A 104 5.27 -17.63 10.62
N GLU A 105 4.87 -18.65 11.35
CA GLU A 105 4.57 -19.96 10.76
C GLU A 105 3.43 -19.88 9.73
N LYS A 106 2.41 -19.06 9.95
CA LYS A 106 1.38 -18.81 8.93
C LYS A 106 1.90 -18.01 7.75
N ALA A 107 2.81 -17.08 7.96
CA ALA A 107 3.44 -16.31 6.85
C ALA A 107 4.35 -17.23 6.00
N LYS A 108 4.98 -18.26 6.57
CA LYS A 108 5.74 -19.26 5.82
C LYS A 108 4.88 -20.22 5.00
N TYR A 109 3.59 -20.38 5.31
CA TYR A 109 2.80 -21.52 4.83
C TYR A 109 1.43 -21.21 4.22
N ASN A 110 1.05 -19.96 4.01
CA ASN A 110 -0.22 -19.67 3.32
C ASN A 110 -0.17 -19.89 1.81
N PHE A 111 0.85 -20.61 1.31
CA PHE A 111 0.77 -21.35 0.04
C PHE A 111 0.29 -22.81 0.20
N LYS A 112 -0.06 -23.27 1.38
CA LYS A 112 -0.96 -24.41 1.48
C LYS A 112 -2.34 -23.89 1.16
N TYR A 113 -2.75 -24.10 -0.09
CA TYR A 113 -4.14 -24.07 -0.50
C TYR A 113 -4.98 -24.68 0.60
N ASN A 114 -5.83 -23.87 1.23
CA ASN A 114 -6.79 -24.38 2.18
C ASN A 114 -7.76 -25.26 1.38
N GLU A 115 -7.75 -26.56 1.58
CA GLU A 115 -8.67 -27.47 0.90
C GLU A 115 -10.13 -27.08 1.16
N ASP A 116 -10.43 -26.49 2.32
CA ASP A 116 -11.75 -25.95 2.65
C ASP A 116 -12.14 -24.75 1.77
N PHE A 117 -11.18 -23.94 1.32
CA PHE A 117 -11.40 -22.86 0.36
C PHE A 117 -11.79 -23.42 -1.02
N PHE A 118 -11.25 -24.57 -1.40
CA PHE A 118 -11.62 -25.27 -2.63
C PHE A 118 -13.00 -25.94 -2.56
N ASP A 119 -13.44 -26.39 -1.40
CA ASP A 119 -14.78 -26.98 -1.26
C ASP A 119 -15.89 -25.96 -1.25
N ASP A 120 -15.65 -24.75 -0.73
CA ASP A 120 -16.58 -23.62 -0.85
C ASP A 120 -16.56 -23.02 -2.27
N LEU A 121 -15.40 -23.03 -2.93
CA LEU A 121 -15.26 -22.71 -4.36
C LEU A 121 -15.96 -23.75 -5.24
N LYS A 122 -15.87 -25.05 -4.95
CA LYS A 122 -16.51 -26.13 -5.74
C LYS A 122 -18.02 -25.99 -5.83
N ARG A 123 -18.71 -25.49 -4.78
CA ARG A 123 -20.17 -25.26 -4.83
C ARG A 123 -20.56 -24.03 -5.65
N LYS A 124 -19.77 -22.96 -5.60
CA LYS A 124 -19.96 -21.75 -6.42
C LYS A 124 -19.42 -21.94 -7.84
N ASP A 125 -18.42 -22.81 -8.03
CA ASP A 125 -17.75 -23.04 -9.30
C ASP A 125 -18.39 -24.14 -10.14
N LEU A 126 -19.27 -24.99 -9.63
CA LEU A 126 -20.07 -25.89 -10.48
C LEU A 126 -20.89 -25.06 -11.51
N TRP A 127 -21.48 -23.95 -11.08
CA TRP A 127 -22.13 -23.02 -11.99
C TRP A 127 -21.13 -22.27 -12.91
N ARG A 128 -19.99 -21.89 -12.39
CA ARG A 128 -18.90 -21.27 -13.16
C ARG A 128 -18.22 -22.29 -14.09
N PHE A 129 -18.11 -23.54 -13.68
CA PHE A 129 -17.54 -24.62 -14.48
C PHE A 129 -18.43 -24.94 -15.69
N PHE A 130 -19.76 -25.06 -15.50
CA PHE A 130 -20.70 -25.22 -16.61
C PHE A 130 -20.74 -24.01 -17.55
N THR A 131 -20.55 -22.79 -17.05
CA THR A 131 -20.46 -21.60 -17.90
C THR A 131 -19.09 -21.42 -18.57
N LYS A 132 -18.04 -22.08 -18.07
CA LYS A 132 -16.69 -22.00 -18.65
C LYS A 132 -16.45 -23.05 -19.77
N GLN A 133 -17.18 -24.15 -19.81
CA GLN A 133 -16.90 -25.23 -20.76
C GLN A 133 -17.68 -25.16 -22.07
N THR A 134 -18.66 -24.30 -22.21
CA THR A 134 -19.27 -24.04 -23.51
C THR A 134 -18.73 -22.75 -24.07
N THR A 135 -18.18 -22.79 -25.29
CA THR A 135 -17.71 -21.61 -26.05
C THR A 135 -18.78 -20.49 -26.10
N THR A 136 -20.05 -20.87 -26.17
CA THR A 136 -21.18 -19.95 -26.15
C THR A 136 -21.43 -19.33 -24.78
N GLY A 137 -21.31 -20.07 -23.67
CA GLY A 137 -21.51 -19.55 -22.32
C GLY A 137 -20.40 -18.59 -21.90
N SER A 138 -19.14 -18.88 -22.24
CA SER A 138 -18.01 -17.98 -21.98
C SER A 138 -18.09 -16.71 -22.83
N PHE A 139 -18.58 -16.80 -24.07
CA PHE A 139 -18.82 -15.66 -24.96
C PHE A 139 -19.94 -14.77 -24.40
N LEU A 140 -21.10 -15.33 -24.06
CA LEU A 140 -22.23 -14.58 -23.50
C LEU A 140 -21.85 -13.90 -22.17
N LYS A 141 -21.05 -14.55 -21.32
CA LYS A 141 -20.54 -13.95 -20.10
C LYS A 141 -19.60 -12.77 -20.41
N LYS A 142 -18.66 -12.93 -21.33
CA LYS A 142 -17.77 -11.82 -21.76
C LYS A 142 -18.57 -10.66 -22.34
N VAL A 143 -19.58 -10.92 -23.14
CA VAL A 143 -20.47 -9.89 -23.68
C VAL A 143 -21.25 -9.22 -22.55
N GLY A 144 -21.79 -9.97 -21.59
CA GLY A 144 -22.45 -9.43 -20.41
C GLY A 144 -21.52 -8.54 -19.58
N ASP A 145 -20.30 -9.00 -19.30
CA ASP A 145 -19.28 -8.23 -18.55
C ASP A 145 -18.91 -6.93 -19.29
N ILE A 146 -18.79 -6.97 -20.62
CA ILE A 146 -18.54 -5.78 -21.46
C ILE A 146 -19.71 -4.79 -21.38
N ILE A 147 -20.94 -5.28 -21.52
CA ILE A 147 -22.15 -4.43 -21.44
C ILE A 147 -22.26 -3.79 -20.07
N ASP A 148 -22.02 -4.54 -19.00
CA ASP A 148 -22.05 -4.02 -17.63
C ASP A 148 -20.92 -3.02 -17.35
N LEU A 149 -19.75 -3.24 -17.93
CA LEU A 149 -18.64 -2.30 -17.86
C LEU A 149 -18.98 -0.99 -18.58
N GLU A 150 -19.56 -1.07 -19.78
CA GLU A 150 -19.98 0.11 -20.54
C GLU A 150 -21.11 0.87 -19.85
N ARG A 151 -22.12 0.19 -19.31
CA ARG A 151 -23.17 0.82 -18.50
C ARG A 151 -22.60 1.55 -17.29
N ARG A 152 -21.65 0.94 -16.58
CA ARG A 152 -20.94 1.58 -15.45
C ARG A 152 -20.14 2.78 -15.93
N ASN A 153 -19.43 2.68 -17.05
CA ASN A 153 -18.67 3.78 -17.65
C ASN A 153 -19.56 4.98 -17.98
N LEU A 154 -20.71 4.73 -18.63
CA LEU A 154 -21.67 5.77 -18.98
C LEU A 154 -22.25 6.46 -17.73
N ARG A 155 -22.63 5.66 -16.72
CA ARG A 155 -23.14 6.20 -15.45
C ARG A 155 -22.11 7.07 -14.74
N ASP A 156 -20.86 6.63 -14.66
CA ASP A 156 -19.80 7.37 -13.97
C ASP A 156 -19.40 8.61 -14.77
N ARG A 157 -19.39 8.54 -16.09
CA ARG A 157 -19.20 9.70 -16.96
C ARG A 157 -20.31 10.74 -16.76
N TYR A 158 -21.56 10.32 -16.63
CA TYR A 158 -22.68 11.21 -16.32
C TYR A 158 -22.51 11.88 -14.94
N LYS A 159 -22.22 11.09 -13.89
CA LYS A 159 -21.98 11.62 -12.55
C LYS A 159 -20.84 12.65 -12.56
N LEU A 160 -19.75 12.34 -13.23
CA LEU A 160 -18.59 13.21 -13.31
C LEU A 160 -18.88 14.48 -14.12
N SER A 161 -19.66 14.38 -15.21
CA SER A 161 -20.08 15.55 -15.99
C SER A 161 -20.86 16.55 -15.13
N LYS A 162 -21.79 16.05 -14.32
CA LYS A 162 -22.54 16.86 -13.36
C LYS A 162 -21.62 17.49 -12.30
N LYS A 163 -20.71 16.72 -11.72
CA LYS A 163 -19.76 17.21 -10.70
C LYS A 163 -18.84 18.31 -11.25
N LEU A 164 -18.42 18.21 -12.50
CA LEU A 164 -17.50 19.15 -13.13
C LEU A 164 -18.19 20.29 -13.89
N GLY A 165 -19.52 20.29 -14.00
CA GLY A 165 -20.26 21.26 -14.84
C GLY A 165 -19.88 21.17 -16.32
N LYS A 166 -19.42 20.00 -16.80
CA LYS A 166 -18.98 19.77 -18.18
C LYS A 166 -20.01 18.95 -18.97
N SER A 167 -20.08 19.17 -20.28
CA SER A 167 -20.84 18.27 -21.14
C SER A 167 -20.35 16.83 -21.02
N PHE A 168 -21.27 15.87 -21.01
CA PHE A 168 -21.00 14.44 -20.98
C PHE A 168 -19.95 14.00 -22.02
N PHE A 169 -20.01 14.54 -23.22
CA PHE A 169 -19.07 14.20 -24.31
C PHE A 169 -17.67 14.77 -24.11
N LYS A 170 -17.50 15.76 -23.24
CA LYS A 170 -16.18 16.34 -22.89
C LYS A 170 -15.46 15.62 -21.76
N ILE A 171 -16.04 14.55 -21.19
CA ILE A 171 -15.41 13.74 -20.16
C ILE A 171 -14.54 12.66 -20.81
N SER A 172 -13.25 12.68 -20.56
CA SER A 172 -12.31 11.69 -21.10
C SER A 172 -12.38 10.34 -20.36
N SER A 173 -11.91 9.28 -21.02
CA SER A 173 -11.78 7.96 -20.38
C SER A 173 -10.83 7.98 -19.18
N LYS A 174 -9.75 8.76 -19.23
CA LYS A 174 -8.84 8.97 -18.08
C LYS A 174 -9.58 9.56 -16.89
N GLN A 175 -10.42 10.56 -17.10
CA GLN A 175 -11.24 11.16 -16.04
C GLN A 175 -12.21 10.15 -15.41
N VAL A 176 -12.84 9.28 -16.20
CA VAL A 176 -13.71 8.23 -15.69
C VAL A 176 -12.92 7.21 -14.88
N LYS A 177 -11.76 6.79 -15.34
CA LYS A 177 -10.87 5.87 -14.62
C LYS A 177 -10.47 6.46 -13.27
N ALA A 178 -9.95 7.67 -13.25
CA ALA A 178 -9.55 8.37 -12.03
C ALA A 178 -10.72 8.55 -11.05
N PHE A 179 -11.91 8.92 -11.55
CA PHE A 179 -13.11 9.07 -10.73
C PHE A 179 -13.46 7.81 -9.94
N ARG A 180 -13.27 6.63 -10.51
CA ARG A 180 -13.48 5.36 -9.82
C ARG A 180 -12.47 5.14 -8.71
N SER A 181 -11.19 5.28 -9.01
CA SER A 181 -10.12 5.14 -8.02
C SER A 181 -10.25 6.15 -6.87
N ILE A 182 -10.69 7.39 -7.16
CA ILE A 182 -10.97 8.41 -6.14
C ILE A 182 -12.04 7.94 -5.14
N ASN A 183 -13.07 7.23 -5.61
CA ASN A 183 -14.18 6.81 -4.75
C ASN A 183 -13.90 5.48 -4.03
N THR A 184 -12.86 4.75 -4.42
CA THR A 184 -12.50 3.48 -3.78
C THR A 184 -12.03 3.75 -2.35
N ARG A 185 -12.70 3.10 -1.38
CA ARG A 185 -12.43 3.26 0.07
C ARG A 185 -12.39 4.71 0.57
N SER A 186 -12.98 5.66 -0.15
CA SER A 186 -13.00 7.08 0.25
C SER A 186 -13.65 7.30 1.63
N HIS A 187 -14.46 6.36 2.14
CA HIS A 187 -15.04 6.41 3.48
C HIS A 187 -14.00 6.42 4.60
N ILE A 188 -12.78 5.93 4.35
CA ILE A 188 -11.66 6.00 5.31
C ILE A 188 -11.33 7.47 5.64
N ALA A 189 -11.57 8.40 4.71
CA ALA A 189 -11.40 9.83 4.97
C ALA A 189 -12.18 10.33 6.19
N ASN A 190 -13.28 9.67 6.56
CA ASN A 190 -14.09 10.06 7.72
C ASN A 190 -13.32 9.98 9.04
N TYR A 191 -12.31 9.10 9.14
CA TYR A 191 -11.46 9.00 10.33
C TYR A 191 -10.55 10.22 10.54
N PHE A 192 -10.43 11.09 9.55
CA PHE A 192 -9.55 12.25 9.58
C PHE A 192 -10.28 13.58 9.81
N HIS A 193 -11.61 13.52 10.04
CA HIS A 193 -12.44 14.71 10.23
C HIS A 193 -13.41 14.57 11.39
N GLY A 194 -13.76 15.72 11.99
CA GLY A 194 -14.83 15.86 12.99
C GLY A 194 -14.68 14.89 14.17
N ASN A 195 -15.81 14.40 14.67
CA ASN A 195 -15.86 13.55 15.86
C ASN A 195 -15.10 12.22 15.72
N LEU A 196 -15.05 11.63 14.53
CA LEU A 196 -14.27 10.39 14.31
C LEU A 196 -12.76 10.63 14.41
N TRP A 197 -12.28 11.80 14.03
CA TRP A 197 -10.90 12.20 14.25
C TRP A 197 -10.55 12.24 15.74
N GLU A 198 -11.35 12.96 16.53
CA GLU A 198 -11.09 13.13 17.96
C GLU A 198 -11.24 11.82 18.77
N THR A 199 -12.20 10.98 18.38
CA THR A 199 -12.54 9.78 19.17
C THR A 199 -11.77 8.54 18.75
N LYS A 200 -11.44 8.39 17.47
CA LYS A 200 -10.84 7.18 16.90
C LYS A 200 -9.57 7.46 16.07
N GLY A 201 -9.63 8.38 15.12
CA GLY A 201 -8.53 8.61 14.18
C GLY A 201 -7.23 8.97 14.88
N LYS A 202 -7.27 10.00 15.72
CA LYS A 202 -6.11 10.46 16.48
C LYS A 202 -5.55 9.37 17.41
N LYS A 203 -6.41 8.69 18.17
CA LYS A 203 -5.99 7.60 19.07
C LYS A 203 -5.30 6.46 18.31
N SER A 204 -5.83 6.11 17.14
CA SER A 204 -5.21 5.09 16.31
C SER A 204 -3.82 5.52 15.84
N ILE A 205 -3.68 6.76 15.39
CA ILE A 205 -2.38 7.29 14.96
C ILE A 205 -1.41 7.37 16.14
N ASP A 206 -1.84 7.84 17.30
CA ASP A 206 -0.99 7.87 18.51
C ASP A 206 -0.45 6.47 18.82
N PHE A 207 -1.29 5.45 18.76
CA PHE A 207 -0.88 4.07 18.97
C PHE A 207 0.04 3.55 17.86
N SER A 208 -0.21 3.94 16.60
CA SER A 208 0.71 3.66 15.48
C SER A 208 2.10 4.25 15.74
N ILE A 209 2.17 5.54 16.13
CA ILE A 209 3.41 6.22 16.43
C ILE A 209 4.14 5.56 17.61
N GLU A 210 3.43 5.16 18.67
CA GLU A 210 4.05 4.41 19.77
C GLU A 210 4.71 3.11 19.30
N ASN A 211 4.08 2.37 18.40
CA ASN A 211 4.64 1.13 17.87
C ASN A 211 5.83 1.39 16.92
N ILE A 212 5.78 2.47 16.14
CA ILE A 212 6.92 2.91 15.31
C ILE A 212 8.10 3.32 16.20
N VAL A 213 7.85 4.02 17.30
CA VAL A 213 8.90 4.39 18.29
C VAL A 213 9.50 3.14 18.94
N LYS A 214 8.69 2.15 19.32
CA LYS A 214 9.19 0.86 19.84
C LYS A 214 10.08 0.15 18.82
N LEU A 215 9.68 0.17 17.55
CA LEU A 215 10.49 -0.37 16.47
C LEU A 215 11.81 0.41 16.33
N LYS A 216 11.74 1.75 16.28
CA LYS A 216 12.93 2.61 16.19
C LYS A 216 13.93 2.28 17.30
N ASN A 217 13.48 2.26 18.57
CA ASN A 217 14.34 1.98 19.71
C ASN A 217 15.01 0.59 19.61
N TYR A 218 14.28 -0.41 19.10
CA TYR A 218 14.86 -1.73 18.86
C TYR A 218 15.92 -1.72 17.76
N LEU A 219 15.69 -0.96 16.68
CA LEU A 219 16.59 -0.84 15.54
C LEU A 219 17.84 -0.02 15.89
N ASP A 220 17.66 1.09 16.62
CA ASP A 220 18.77 1.94 17.08
C ASP A 220 19.78 1.14 17.91
N ASN A 221 19.32 0.26 18.80
CA ASN A 221 20.18 -0.64 19.60
C ASN A 221 20.97 -1.65 18.75
N LYS A 222 20.69 -1.72 17.46
CA LYS A 222 21.35 -2.61 16.50
C LYS A 222 22.04 -1.85 15.37
N ASN A 223 22.08 -0.53 15.44
CA ASN A 223 22.59 0.35 14.39
C ASN A 223 21.87 0.13 13.03
N ILE A 224 20.58 -0.16 13.05
CA ILE A 224 19.74 -0.33 11.86
C ILE A 224 18.91 0.94 11.65
N GLU A 225 18.96 1.53 10.48
CA GLU A 225 18.24 2.75 10.17
C GLU A 225 16.74 2.48 9.95
N LEU A 226 15.87 3.38 10.45
CA LEU A 226 14.43 3.38 10.15
C LEU A 226 14.08 4.60 9.31
N LEU A 227 13.43 4.35 8.17
CA LEU A 227 12.83 5.37 7.32
C LEU A 227 11.32 5.13 7.20
N VAL A 228 10.51 6.15 7.49
CA VAL A 228 9.06 6.11 7.27
C VAL A 228 8.72 6.82 5.97
N VAL A 229 7.89 6.21 5.13
CA VAL A 229 7.45 6.76 3.84
C VAL A 229 5.95 6.99 3.86
N LEU A 230 5.53 8.23 3.60
CA LEU A 230 4.13 8.65 3.50
C LEU A 230 3.79 8.95 2.05
N PHE A 231 2.62 8.53 1.60
CA PHE A 231 2.17 8.72 0.22
C PHE A 231 0.65 8.97 0.15
N PRO A 232 0.18 9.67 -0.90
CA PRO A 232 -1.24 9.99 -1.03
C PRO A 232 -2.05 8.83 -1.61
N TRP A 233 -3.33 8.80 -1.27
CA TRP A 233 -4.34 8.03 -1.95
C TRP A 233 -5.04 8.84 -3.05
N PRO A 234 -5.72 8.21 -4.04
CA PRO A 234 -6.39 8.92 -5.13
C PRO A 234 -7.37 10.00 -4.67
N PHE A 235 -8.11 9.77 -3.57
CA PHE A 235 -9.05 10.76 -3.06
C PHE A 235 -8.37 12.03 -2.51
N GLU A 236 -7.17 11.91 -1.96
CA GLU A 236 -6.40 13.05 -1.47
C GLU A 236 -5.87 13.90 -2.62
N ILE A 237 -5.35 13.24 -3.66
CA ILE A 237 -4.91 13.93 -4.88
C ILE A 237 -6.09 14.68 -5.50
N ALA A 238 -7.27 14.04 -5.59
CA ALA A 238 -8.45 14.63 -6.19
C ALA A 238 -8.96 15.86 -5.45
N ASN A 239 -8.86 15.87 -4.15
CA ASN A 239 -9.35 16.97 -3.35
C ASN A 239 -8.31 18.09 -3.19
N LYS A 240 -7.10 17.92 -3.68
CA LYS A 240 -5.93 18.80 -3.43
C LYS A 240 -5.74 19.14 -1.96
N VAL A 241 -6.27 18.27 -1.12
CA VAL A 241 -6.33 18.49 0.30
C VAL A 241 -5.15 17.82 0.91
N PRO A 242 -4.12 18.51 1.30
CA PRO A 242 -3.14 18.04 2.26
C PRO A 242 -3.86 17.92 3.60
N ARG A 243 -4.01 16.83 4.05
CA ARG A 243 -4.82 16.77 4.89
C ARG A 243 -4.60 16.47 6.17
N GLU A 244 -4.87 17.36 6.35
CA GLU A 244 -4.77 18.23 7.44
C GLU A 244 -4.57 17.48 8.73
N ASN A 245 -5.42 16.60 9.12
CA ASN A 245 -5.29 15.91 10.39
C ASN A 245 -4.34 14.71 10.29
N TYR A 246 -4.49 13.85 9.29
CA TYR A 246 -3.66 12.64 9.20
C TYR A 246 -2.19 12.98 8.89
N THR A 247 -1.93 13.54 7.70
CA THR A 247 -0.56 13.68 7.19
C THR A 247 0.25 14.67 8.02
N ASN A 248 -0.34 15.83 8.36
CA ASN A 248 0.36 16.84 9.16
C ASN A 248 0.61 16.34 10.58
N TYR A 249 -0.37 15.68 11.19
CA TYR A 249 -0.22 15.14 12.54
C TYR A 249 0.86 14.08 12.61
N ILE A 250 0.88 13.12 11.68
CA ILE A 250 1.93 12.09 11.60
C ILE A 250 3.30 12.73 11.38
N ILE A 251 3.43 13.66 10.44
CA ILE A 251 4.71 14.33 10.18
C ILE A 251 5.22 15.04 11.45
N GLN A 252 4.36 15.78 12.15
CA GLN A 252 4.72 16.45 13.38
C GLN A 252 5.20 15.46 14.45
N GLU A 253 4.51 14.34 14.62
CA GLU A 253 4.89 13.32 15.60
C GLU A 253 6.19 12.59 15.20
N LEU A 254 6.39 12.26 13.93
CA LEU A 254 7.65 11.68 13.45
C LEU A 254 8.82 12.62 13.70
N MET A 255 8.66 13.92 13.39
CA MET A 255 9.67 14.94 13.67
C MET A 255 9.98 15.05 15.18
N ARG A 256 8.93 15.12 16.01
CA ARG A 256 9.06 15.20 17.47
C ARG A 256 9.80 13.99 18.07
N LYS A 257 9.66 12.83 17.44
CA LYS A 257 10.32 11.59 17.87
C LYS A 257 11.69 11.34 17.20
N GLY A 258 12.15 12.28 16.37
CA GLY A 258 13.43 12.15 15.65
C GLY A 258 13.45 10.96 14.68
N ILE A 259 12.29 10.65 14.07
CA ILE A 259 12.15 9.56 13.09
C ILE A 259 12.33 10.17 11.70
N LYS A 260 13.24 9.62 10.91
CA LYS A 260 13.43 10.02 9.52
C LYS A 260 12.19 9.65 8.70
N TYR A 261 11.75 10.56 7.82
CA TYR A 261 10.61 10.30 6.96
C TYR A 261 10.77 10.94 5.59
N ILE A 262 10.05 10.39 4.61
CA ILE A 262 9.84 10.93 3.27
C ILE A 262 8.34 11.15 3.08
N SER A 263 7.95 12.33 2.59
CA SER A 263 6.60 12.60 2.14
C SER A 263 6.56 12.66 0.62
N ALA A 264 5.97 11.63 0.00
CA ALA A 264 5.86 11.54 -1.45
C ALA A 264 4.73 12.43 -2.03
N TYR A 265 3.92 13.09 -1.19
CA TYR A 265 2.77 13.89 -1.61
C TYR A 265 3.10 14.92 -2.70
N LYS A 266 4.19 15.68 -2.53
CA LYS A 266 4.60 16.73 -3.49
C LYS A 266 4.81 16.21 -4.92
N TYR A 267 5.13 14.91 -5.06
CA TYR A 267 5.39 14.30 -6.37
C TYR A 267 4.10 13.85 -7.07
N PHE A 268 3.11 13.42 -6.29
CA PHE A 268 1.81 12.97 -6.79
C PHE A 268 0.77 14.10 -6.92
N LEU A 269 1.04 15.28 -6.41
CA LEU A 269 0.12 16.43 -6.50
C LEU A 269 0.39 17.33 -7.72
N LYS A 270 1.37 17.01 -8.57
CA LYS A 270 1.75 17.78 -9.74
C LYS A 270 0.86 17.47 -10.95
N GLY A 271 0.59 18.49 -11.76
CA GLY A 271 -0.08 18.36 -13.06
C GLY A 271 -1.60 18.18 -12.99
N ASP A 272 -2.16 17.56 -14.04
CA ASP A 272 -3.59 17.26 -14.11
C ASP A 272 -3.95 16.10 -13.20
N ILE A 273 -4.86 16.35 -12.26
CA ILE A 273 -5.28 15.40 -11.22
C ILE A 273 -5.76 14.08 -11.79
N TYR A 274 -6.61 14.14 -12.82
CA TYR A 274 -7.21 12.94 -13.37
C TYR A 274 -6.21 12.09 -14.16
N SER A 275 -5.33 12.74 -14.90
CA SER A 275 -4.22 12.05 -15.57
C SER A 275 -3.27 11.43 -14.54
N ASN A 276 -2.90 12.17 -13.51
CA ASN A 276 -2.02 11.68 -12.47
C ASN A 276 -2.58 10.40 -11.80
N ILE A 277 -3.86 10.43 -11.40
CA ILE A 277 -4.48 9.26 -10.77
C ILE A 277 -4.60 8.10 -11.77
N SER A 278 -5.05 8.34 -13.01
CA SER A 278 -5.23 7.27 -14.00
C SER A 278 -3.93 6.61 -14.43
N ASP A 279 -2.83 7.36 -14.39
CA ASP A 279 -1.52 6.90 -14.88
C ASP A 279 -0.71 6.20 -13.75
N ASN A 280 -0.99 6.49 -12.47
CA ASN A 280 -0.20 6.00 -11.34
C ASN A 280 -0.92 4.98 -10.43
N TYR A 281 -2.24 4.81 -10.58
CA TYR A 281 -3.01 3.89 -9.75
C TYR A 281 -3.69 2.81 -10.58
N ILE A 282 -3.93 1.67 -9.95
CA ILE A 282 -4.69 0.57 -10.55
C ILE A 282 -6.14 1.03 -10.77
N TYR A 283 -6.69 0.69 -11.92
CA TYR A 283 -8.05 1.05 -12.28
C TYR A 283 -9.07 0.55 -11.26
N ASN A 284 -9.92 1.44 -10.77
CA ASN A 284 -10.94 1.16 -9.76
C ASN A 284 -10.36 0.66 -8.42
N ASP A 285 -9.14 1.08 -8.11
CA ASP A 285 -8.42 0.71 -6.91
C ASP A 285 -7.64 1.90 -6.35
N MET A 286 -7.21 1.83 -5.08
CA MET A 286 -6.37 2.84 -4.45
C MET A 286 -4.88 2.50 -4.53
N HIS A 287 -4.51 1.26 -4.88
CA HIS A 287 -3.11 0.83 -4.94
C HIS A 287 -2.38 1.42 -6.15
N PHE A 288 -1.09 1.61 -5.99
CA PHE A 288 -0.24 2.00 -7.10
C PHE A 288 -0.17 0.91 -8.16
N ASN A 289 -0.17 1.33 -9.43
CA ASN A 289 0.25 0.47 -10.53
C ASN A 289 1.78 0.51 -10.68
N ARG A 290 2.33 -0.17 -11.69
CA ARG A 290 3.76 -0.15 -12.02
C ARG A 290 4.36 1.26 -12.04
N GLN A 291 3.67 2.23 -12.66
CA GLN A 291 4.18 3.60 -12.80
C GLN A 291 4.19 4.33 -11.45
N GLY A 292 3.14 4.16 -10.62
CA GLY A 292 3.10 4.71 -9.27
C GLY A 292 4.20 4.15 -8.38
N ASN A 293 4.42 2.83 -8.42
CA ASN A 293 5.53 2.19 -7.70
C ASN A 293 6.90 2.63 -8.21
N LYS A 294 7.04 2.85 -9.53
CA LYS A 294 8.26 3.40 -10.09
C LYS A 294 8.55 4.79 -9.53
N ILE A 295 7.56 5.69 -9.53
CA ILE A 295 7.71 7.03 -8.97
C ILE A 295 8.09 6.95 -7.48
N LEU A 296 7.40 6.13 -6.69
CA LEU A 296 7.71 5.98 -5.27
C LEU A 296 9.13 5.44 -5.05
N SER A 297 9.56 4.46 -5.85
CA SER A 297 10.94 3.95 -5.82
C SER A 297 11.98 5.01 -6.22
N ASP A 298 11.65 5.88 -7.19
CA ASP A 298 12.53 6.98 -7.60
C ASP A 298 12.70 7.98 -6.43
N ILE A 299 11.62 8.32 -5.74
CA ILE A 299 11.64 9.23 -4.59
C ILE A 299 12.49 8.66 -3.44
N ILE A 300 12.24 7.40 -3.07
CA ILE A 300 13.00 6.73 -2.01
C ILE A 300 14.49 6.68 -2.38
N TRP A 301 14.79 6.38 -3.63
CA TRP A 301 16.16 6.32 -4.11
C TRP A 301 16.86 7.68 -4.04
N GLU A 302 16.22 8.74 -4.54
CA GLU A 302 16.81 10.07 -4.62
C GLU A 302 16.95 10.75 -3.25
N GLU A 303 15.98 10.59 -2.37
CA GLU A 303 15.96 11.28 -1.08
C GLU A 303 16.72 10.52 0.03
N HIS A 304 16.89 9.21 -0.09
CA HIS A 304 17.51 8.39 0.96
C HIS A 304 18.71 7.59 0.48
N LEU A 305 18.55 6.79 -0.56
CA LEU A 305 19.54 5.77 -0.93
C LEU A 305 20.72 6.29 -1.73
N LYS A 306 20.62 7.46 -2.34
CA LYS A 306 21.72 8.09 -3.09
C LYS A 306 22.93 8.39 -2.21
N ASN A 307 22.72 8.57 -0.92
CA ASN A 307 23.76 8.83 0.07
C ASN A 307 24.44 7.57 0.61
N PHE A 308 23.89 6.37 0.31
CA PHE A 308 24.48 5.07 0.69
C PHE A 308 25.76 4.72 -0.09
N ARG A 309 26.20 5.56 -1.03
CA ARG A 309 27.40 5.30 -1.85
C ARG A 309 28.72 5.45 -1.14
N ASN A 310 28.73 5.77 0.17
CA ASN A 310 29.96 6.05 0.91
C ASN A 310 30.29 5.01 2.00
N HIS A 311 29.78 3.79 1.87
CA HIS A 311 30.15 2.70 2.78
C HIS A 311 30.76 1.51 2.04
#